data_15b990bc7b98194e9554de82b0da007b
#
_entry.id   15b990bc7b98194e9554de82b0da007b
#
_cell.length_a   1.000
_cell.length_b   1.000
_cell.length_c   1.000
_cell.angle_alpha   90.00
_cell.angle_beta   90.00
_cell.angle_gamma   90.00
#
_symmetry.space_group_name_H-M   'P 1'
#
loop_
_entity.id
_entity.type
_entity.pdbx_description
1 polymer ?
#
loop_
_entity_poly.entity_id
_entity_poly.type
_entity_poly.pdbx_seq_one_letter_code
_entity_poly.pdbx_strand_id
1 'polypeptide(L)'
;MYRFIYYVKKEKIYNYVIMGGILMSERYTCGIVTDLMLTRKNEQTGDLEVLLALRKNTGYGDGEYELPGGHLEKEEDLLQAMVREAKEELNIELKEKDLKIVHILHHFTGNRINFILTTDSYKGTLHIGEPDKCEKLEWFKIQELPSNTAEKVKKSLKEIYENIYY
;
A
#
# COMPACT_ATOMS: atom_id res chain seq x y z
N MET A 1 -27.57 16.66 16.97
CA MET A 1 -26.62 17.66 17.51
C MET A 1 -25.57 16.88 18.30
N TYR A 2 -24.34 16.82 17.82
CA TYR A 2 -23.24 16.11 18.48
C TYR A 2 -22.60 17.05 19.49
N ARG A 3 -22.41 16.59 20.72
CA ARG A 3 -21.73 17.34 21.77
C ARG A 3 -20.41 16.65 22.10
N PHE A 4 -19.30 17.34 21.82
CA PHE A 4 -17.97 16.86 22.19
C PHE A 4 -17.68 17.25 23.64
N ILE A 5 -17.24 16.28 24.44
CA ILE A 5 -16.79 16.50 25.82
C ILE A 5 -15.33 16.03 25.90
N TYR A 6 -14.48 16.94 26.36
CA TYR A 6 -13.06 16.65 26.60
C TYR A 6 -12.87 16.36 28.10
N TYR A 7 -12.23 15.24 28.39
CA TYR A 7 -11.86 14.89 29.74
C TYR A 7 -10.36 14.67 29.83
N VAL A 8 -9.67 15.37 30.78
CA VAL A 8 -8.23 15.26 31.01
C VAL A 8 -8.02 14.46 32.29
N LYS A 9 -7.37 13.30 32.19
CA LYS A 9 -6.93 12.51 33.32
C LYS A 9 -5.45 12.20 33.19
N LYS A 10 -4.60 12.77 34.07
CA LYS A 10 -3.16 12.55 34.13
C LYS A 10 -2.48 12.60 32.75
N GLU A 11 -2.41 13.77 32.15
CA GLU A 11 -1.69 14.09 30.91
C GLU A 11 -2.18 13.39 29.62
N LYS A 12 -3.34 12.75 29.63
CA LYS A 12 -3.97 12.21 28.42
C LYS A 12 -5.30 12.89 28.16
N ILE A 13 -5.46 13.40 26.94
CA ILE A 13 -6.74 13.94 26.44
C ILE A 13 -7.50 12.77 25.79
N TYR A 14 -8.72 12.53 26.28
CA TYR A 14 -9.63 11.54 25.68
C TYR A 14 -10.77 12.29 25.00
N ASN A 15 -10.98 11.99 23.73
CA ASN A 15 -12.14 12.48 22.98
C ASN A 15 -13.29 11.49 23.14
N TYR A 16 -14.46 11.99 23.53
CA TYR A 16 -15.68 11.19 23.65
C TYR A 16 -16.78 11.83 22.82
N VAL A 17 -17.53 11.01 22.13
CA VAL A 17 -18.74 11.40 21.40
C VAL A 17 -19.94 10.82 22.12
N ILE A 18 -20.93 11.65 22.46
CA ILE A 18 -22.19 11.19 23.05
C ILE A 18 -23.19 10.96 21.93
N MET A 19 -23.55 9.70 21.69
CA MET A 19 -24.66 9.31 20.83
C MET A 19 -25.73 8.63 21.69
N GLY A 20 -26.93 9.20 21.73
CA GLY A 20 -28.07 8.59 22.44
C GLY A 20 -27.84 8.37 23.93
N GLY A 21 -27.02 9.21 24.59
CA GLY A 21 -26.77 9.12 26.04
C GLY A 21 -25.69 8.11 26.47
N ILE A 22 -25.04 7.42 25.54
CA ILE A 22 -23.96 6.47 25.82
C ILE A 22 -22.62 7.18 25.59
N LEU A 23 -21.76 7.17 26.62
CA LEU A 23 -20.37 7.65 26.50
C LEU A 23 -19.52 6.61 25.79
N MET A 24 -19.15 6.88 24.52
CA MET A 24 -18.24 6.02 23.76
C MET A 24 -16.86 6.63 23.68
N SER A 25 -15.82 5.88 24.00
CA SER A 25 -14.44 6.29 23.73
C SER A 25 -14.21 6.28 22.21
N GLU A 26 -13.68 7.39 21.68
CA GLU A 26 -13.27 7.41 20.26
C GLU A 26 -12.13 6.42 20.07
N ARG A 27 -12.37 5.40 19.27
CA ARG A 27 -11.31 4.46 18.88
C ARG A 27 -10.45 5.09 17.80
N TYR A 28 -9.17 4.83 17.86
CA TYR A 28 -8.27 5.18 16.77
C TYR A 28 -8.74 4.49 15.48
N THR A 29 -8.90 5.25 14.42
CA THR A 29 -9.26 4.76 13.10
C THR A 29 -8.17 5.16 12.12
N CYS A 30 -7.83 4.28 11.20
CA CYS A 30 -6.85 4.54 10.14
C CYS A 30 -7.33 3.92 8.82
N GLY A 31 -6.82 4.44 7.72
CA GLY A 31 -7.00 3.85 6.40
C GLY A 31 -6.23 2.53 6.28
N ILE A 32 -6.76 1.61 5.52
CA ILE A 32 -6.07 0.39 5.12
C ILE A 32 -5.70 0.51 3.65
N VAL A 33 -4.46 0.17 3.31
CA VAL A 33 -3.92 0.22 1.96
C VAL A 33 -3.33 -1.15 1.63
N THR A 34 -3.53 -1.61 0.43
CA THR A 34 -2.90 -2.81 -0.13
C THR A 34 -1.94 -2.39 -1.23
N ASP A 35 -0.69 -2.85 -1.13
CA ASP A 35 0.39 -2.58 -2.09
C ASP A 35 0.88 -3.90 -2.68
N LEU A 36 1.08 -3.97 -3.99
CA LEU A 36 1.54 -5.17 -4.69
C LEU A 36 3.04 -5.10 -4.98
N MET A 37 3.81 -5.99 -4.38
CA MET A 37 5.20 -6.24 -4.72
C MET A 37 5.29 -7.36 -5.76
N LEU A 38 5.23 -7.01 -7.04
CA LEU A 38 5.59 -7.94 -8.11
C LEU A 38 7.09 -7.98 -8.27
N THR A 39 7.66 -9.17 -8.33
CA THR A 39 9.09 -9.39 -8.56
C THR A 39 9.31 -10.32 -9.76
N ARG A 40 10.46 -10.14 -10.39
CA ARG A 40 10.95 -11.06 -11.42
C ARG A 40 12.46 -11.20 -11.30
N LYS A 41 12.99 -12.30 -11.81
CA LYS A 41 14.43 -12.45 -12.02
C LYS A 41 14.79 -11.92 -13.41
N ASN A 42 15.73 -10.99 -13.49
CA ASN A 42 16.25 -10.52 -14.77
C ASN A 42 17.02 -11.65 -15.46
N GLU A 43 16.60 -12.02 -16.65
CA GLU A 43 17.19 -13.17 -17.39
C GLU A 43 18.64 -12.95 -17.80
N GLN A 44 19.07 -11.71 -17.97
CA GLN A 44 20.43 -11.36 -18.42
C GLN A 44 21.41 -11.22 -17.26
N THR A 45 20.99 -10.57 -16.18
CA THR A 45 21.87 -10.26 -15.03
C THR A 45 21.69 -11.21 -13.86
N GLY A 46 20.54 -11.89 -13.79
CA GLY A 46 20.14 -12.71 -12.65
C GLY A 46 19.65 -11.94 -11.44
N ASP A 47 19.61 -10.60 -11.52
CA ASP A 47 19.16 -9.72 -10.43
C ASP A 47 17.66 -9.88 -10.15
N LEU A 48 17.28 -9.71 -8.88
CA LEU A 48 15.89 -9.61 -8.50
C LEU A 48 15.39 -8.16 -8.76
N GLU A 49 14.36 -8.05 -9.60
CA GLU A 49 13.72 -6.77 -9.93
C GLU A 49 12.32 -6.69 -9.32
N VAL A 50 11.91 -5.48 -8.99
CA VAL A 50 10.57 -5.12 -8.50
C VAL A 50 9.90 -4.15 -9.47
N LEU A 51 8.60 -4.32 -9.72
CA LEU A 51 7.79 -3.40 -10.51
C LEU A 51 7.39 -2.19 -9.66
N LEU A 52 7.66 -0.99 -10.17
CA LEU A 52 7.21 0.26 -9.58
C LEU A 52 6.41 1.09 -10.58
N ALA A 53 5.49 1.88 -10.05
CA ALA A 53 4.66 2.84 -10.79
C ALA A 53 5.10 4.27 -10.49
N LEU A 54 5.38 5.07 -11.53
CA LEU A 54 5.66 6.51 -11.40
C LEU A 54 4.34 7.27 -11.32
N ARG A 55 4.07 7.86 -10.16
CA ARG A 55 2.83 8.58 -9.87
C ARG A 55 2.77 9.94 -10.58
N LYS A 56 1.58 10.33 -11.01
CA LYS A 56 1.28 11.67 -11.53
C LYS A 56 -0.17 12.07 -11.28
N ASN A 57 -0.44 13.35 -11.13
CA ASN A 57 -1.79 13.95 -11.03
C ASN A 57 -2.67 13.36 -9.90
N THR A 58 -2.07 12.77 -8.88
CA THR A 58 -2.80 12.16 -7.75
C THR A 58 -2.92 13.12 -6.56
N GLY A 59 -2.15 14.22 -6.58
CA GLY A 59 -2.09 15.21 -5.52
C GLY A 59 -1.26 14.76 -4.29
N TYR A 60 -0.65 13.57 -4.36
CA TYR A 60 0.23 13.05 -3.33
C TYR A 60 1.32 12.17 -3.94
N GLY A 61 2.58 12.46 -3.63
CA GLY A 61 3.73 11.67 -4.11
C GLY A 61 3.90 11.70 -5.64
N ASP A 62 3.39 12.73 -6.32
CA ASP A 62 3.54 12.88 -7.76
C ASP A 62 5.02 13.04 -8.13
N GLY A 63 5.47 12.28 -9.13
CA GLY A 63 6.87 12.19 -9.51
C GLY A 63 7.69 11.18 -8.68
N GLU A 64 7.07 10.49 -7.72
CA GLU A 64 7.71 9.39 -6.97
C GLU A 64 7.31 8.02 -7.52
N TYR A 65 8.23 7.06 -7.45
CA TYR A 65 7.94 5.66 -7.68
C TYR A 65 7.37 5.02 -6.42
N GLU A 66 6.23 4.35 -6.59
CA GLU A 66 5.56 3.58 -5.54
C GLU A 66 5.24 2.15 -5.99
N LEU A 67 4.91 1.28 -5.05
CA LEU A 67 4.29 0.00 -5.37
C LEU A 67 2.86 0.26 -5.87
N PRO A 68 2.40 -0.44 -6.92
CA PRO A 68 1.00 -0.39 -7.34
C PRO A 68 0.06 -0.84 -6.23
N GLY A 69 -1.10 -0.20 -6.10
CA GLY A 69 -2.10 -0.53 -5.10
C GLY A 69 -2.87 0.67 -4.60
N GLY A 70 -3.84 0.43 -3.70
CA GLY A 70 -4.73 1.48 -3.25
C GLY A 70 -5.44 1.16 -1.93
N HIS A 71 -6.44 1.97 -1.63
CA HIS A 71 -7.19 1.87 -0.40
C HIS A 71 -8.20 0.73 -0.43
N LEU A 72 -8.37 0.09 0.73
CA LEU A 72 -9.48 -0.82 0.95
C LEU A 72 -10.80 -0.06 0.85
N GLU A 73 -11.72 -0.56 0.04
CA GLU A 73 -13.06 -0.01 -0.12
C GLU A 73 -14.06 -0.72 0.81
N LYS A 74 -15.26 -0.15 0.88
CA LYS A 74 -16.34 -0.74 1.66
C LYS A 74 -16.80 -2.07 1.03
N GLU A 75 -17.05 -3.07 1.90
CA GLU A 75 -17.58 -4.39 1.50
C GLU A 75 -16.57 -5.30 0.76
N GLU A 76 -15.28 -4.98 0.78
CA GLU A 76 -14.23 -5.88 0.30
C GLU A 76 -13.21 -6.20 1.42
N ASP A 77 -12.55 -7.33 1.33
CA ASP A 77 -11.42 -7.67 2.18
C ASP A 77 -10.09 -7.29 1.51
N LEU A 78 -8.99 -7.47 2.25
CA LEU A 78 -7.66 -7.08 1.80
C LEU A 78 -7.22 -7.75 0.49
N LEU A 79 -7.56 -9.03 0.30
CA LEU A 79 -7.16 -9.79 -0.89
C LEU A 79 -8.01 -9.39 -2.09
N GLN A 80 -9.31 -9.14 -1.88
CA GLN A 80 -10.23 -8.62 -2.89
C GLN A 80 -9.79 -7.23 -3.37
N ALA A 81 -9.42 -6.34 -2.43
CA ALA A 81 -8.86 -5.04 -2.77
C ALA A 81 -7.62 -5.16 -3.66
N MET A 82 -6.68 -6.07 -3.30
CA MET A 82 -5.48 -6.26 -4.11
C MET A 82 -5.78 -6.81 -5.51
N VAL A 83 -6.75 -7.71 -5.64
CA VAL A 83 -7.18 -8.23 -6.95
C VAL A 83 -7.79 -7.12 -7.81
N ARG A 84 -8.64 -6.27 -7.23
CA ARG A 84 -9.25 -5.11 -7.90
C ARG A 84 -8.18 -4.11 -8.35
N GLU A 85 -7.32 -3.66 -7.45
CA GLU A 85 -6.25 -2.69 -7.74
C GLU A 85 -5.29 -3.19 -8.83
N ALA A 86 -4.89 -4.46 -8.78
CA ALA A 86 -4.05 -5.04 -9.82
C ALA A 86 -4.73 -5.06 -11.19
N LYS A 87 -6.06 -5.23 -11.22
CA LYS A 87 -6.82 -5.15 -12.47
C LYS A 87 -6.93 -3.73 -12.98
N GLU A 88 -7.21 -2.77 -12.10
CA GLU A 88 -7.39 -1.36 -12.43
C GLU A 88 -6.09 -0.70 -12.85
N GLU A 89 -5.02 -0.83 -12.06
CA GLU A 89 -3.75 -0.13 -12.29
C GLU A 89 -2.82 -0.84 -13.30
N LEU A 90 -2.81 -2.19 -13.30
CA LEU A 90 -1.84 -3.00 -14.05
C LEU A 90 -2.47 -3.82 -15.16
N ASN A 91 -3.80 -3.90 -15.24
CA ASN A 91 -4.58 -4.74 -16.16
C ASN A 91 -4.21 -6.24 -16.09
N ILE A 92 -3.83 -6.74 -14.94
CA ILE A 92 -3.55 -8.15 -14.69
C ILE A 92 -4.63 -8.78 -13.82
N GLU A 93 -4.73 -10.10 -13.88
CA GLU A 93 -5.65 -10.88 -13.06
C GLU A 93 -4.86 -11.68 -12.03
N LEU A 94 -5.14 -11.42 -10.75
CA LEU A 94 -4.61 -12.14 -9.61
C LEU A 94 -5.65 -13.15 -9.08
N LYS A 95 -5.19 -14.14 -8.36
CA LYS A 95 -6.03 -15.05 -7.58
C LYS A 95 -5.73 -14.84 -6.10
N GLU A 96 -6.75 -14.58 -5.30
CA GLU A 96 -6.61 -14.37 -3.85
C GLU A 96 -5.76 -15.44 -3.16
N LYS A 97 -5.97 -16.73 -3.52
CA LYS A 97 -5.24 -17.86 -2.93
C LYS A 97 -3.73 -17.87 -3.21
N ASP A 98 -3.27 -17.14 -4.21
CA ASP A 98 -1.86 -17.06 -4.62
C ASP A 98 -1.17 -15.82 -4.00
N LEU A 99 -1.95 -14.94 -3.34
CA LEU A 99 -1.45 -13.74 -2.66
C LEU A 99 -0.89 -14.09 -1.27
N LYS A 100 0.25 -13.49 -0.93
CA LYS A 100 0.91 -13.64 0.36
C LYS A 100 1.25 -12.25 0.91
N ILE A 101 0.89 -11.97 2.16
CA ILE A 101 1.34 -10.77 2.87
C ILE A 101 2.81 -10.98 3.24
N VAL A 102 3.67 -10.08 2.80
CA VAL A 102 5.12 -10.14 3.06
C VAL A 102 5.61 -9.05 3.99
N HIS A 103 4.83 -7.97 4.16
CA HIS A 103 5.18 -6.88 5.07
C HIS A 103 3.94 -6.10 5.50
N ILE A 104 4.00 -5.50 6.69
CA ILE A 104 2.97 -4.59 7.20
C ILE A 104 3.67 -3.33 7.71
N LEU A 105 3.29 -2.18 7.17
CA LEU A 105 3.83 -0.89 7.55
C LEU A 105 2.75 0.01 8.15
N HIS A 106 2.93 0.43 9.40
CA HIS A 106 2.11 1.48 9.99
C HIS A 106 2.68 2.85 9.60
N HIS A 107 2.02 3.51 8.65
CA HIS A 107 2.37 4.86 8.23
C HIS A 107 1.68 5.88 9.12
N PHE A 108 2.29 6.16 10.27
CA PHE A 108 1.69 6.97 11.34
C PHE A 108 1.27 8.38 10.87
N THR A 109 2.15 9.09 10.15
CA THR A 109 1.85 10.44 9.64
C THR A 109 0.76 10.46 8.56
N GLY A 110 0.61 9.37 7.81
CA GLY A 110 -0.44 9.19 6.81
C GLY A 110 -1.73 8.61 7.36
N ASN A 111 -1.80 8.31 8.66
CA ASN A 111 -2.94 7.69 9.33
C ASN A 111 -3.44 6.43 8.60
N ARG A 112 -2.53 5.53 8.22
CA ARG A 112 -2.87 4.31 7.48
C ARG A 112 -1.93 3.15 7.80
N ILE A 113 -2.43 1.94 7.56
CA ILE A 113 -1.65 0.71 7.58
C ILE A 113 -1.57 0.19 6.16
N ASN A 114 -0.35 0.02 5.66
CA ASN A 114 -0.09 -0.59 4.36
C ASN A 114 0.23 -2.07 4.55
N PHE A 115 -0.47 -2.91 3.81
CA PHE A 115 -0.17 -4.34 3.67
C PHE A 115 0.51 -4.55 2.33
N ILE A 116 1.75 -5.03 2.33
CA ILE A 116 2.46 -5.36 1.11
C ILE A 116 2.25 -6.84 0.82
N LEU A 117 1.65 -7.12 -0.33
CA LEU A 117 1.38 -8.45 -0.82
C LEU A 117 2.29 -8.78 -2.00
N THR A 118 2.56 -10.05 -2.19
CA THR A 118 3.26 -10.58 -3.37
C THR A 118 2.53 -11.79 -3.94
N THR A 119 2.85 -12.13 -5.17
CA THR A 119 2.38 -13.34 -5.84
C THR A 119 3.45 -13.88 -6.77
N ASP A 120 3.47 -15.19 -6.94
CA ASP A 120 4.37 -15.88 -7.88
C ASP A 120 3.74 -15.99 -9.29
N SER A 121 2.47 -15.58 -9.47
CA SER A 121 1.75 -15.75 -10.72
C SER A 121 0.63 -14.73 -10.93
N TYR A 122 0.45 -14.33 -12.19
CA TYR A 122 -0.68 -13.52 -12.63
C TYR A 122 -1.04 -13.90 -14.08
N LYS A 123 -2.21 -13.48 -14.54
CA LYS A 123 -2.64 -13.59 -15.94
C LYS A 123 -2.75 -12.21 -16.57
N GLY A 124 -2.60 -12.16 -17.89
CA GLY A 124 -2.69 -10.93 -18.67
C GLY A 124 -1.32 -10.34 -19.01
N THR A 125 -1.34 -9.16 -19.60
CA THR A 125 -0.14 -8.42 -19.98
C THR A 125 -0.10 -7.13 -19.18
N LEU A 126 1.00 -6.90 -18.48
CA LEU A 126 1.23 -5.68 -17.71
C LEU A 126 1.19 -4.46 -18.63
N HIS A 127 0.29 -3.54 -18.34
CA HIS A 127 0.27 -2.19 -18.91
C HIS A 127 -0.42 -1.23 -17.94
N ILE A 128 -0.21 0.06 -18.15
CA ILE A 128 -0.83 1.10 -17.35
C ILE A 128 -2.34 1.09 -17.58
N GLY A 129 -3.10 0.73 -16.54
CA GLY A 129 -4.56 0.73 -16.56
C GLY A 129 -5.16 2.12 -16.31
N GLU A 130 -4.47 2.94 -15.49
CA GLU A 130 -4.87 4.30 -15.16
C GLU A 130 -3.86 5.35 -15.66
N PRO A 131 -3.85 5.67 -16.97
CA PRO A 131 -2.84 6.55 -17.56
C PRO A 131 -2.92 8.00 -17.06
N ASP A 132 -4.01 8.40 -16.43
CA ASP A 132 -4.14 9.73 -15.82
C ASP A 132 -3.40 9.84 -14.48
N LYS A 133 -3.19 8.73 -13.77
CA LYS A 133 -2.56 8.67 -12.45
C LYS A 133 -1.15 8.06 -12.46
N CYS A 134 -0.82 7.27 -13.47
CA CYS A 134 0.46 6.60 -13.64
C CYS A 134 1.15 7.06 -14.93
N GLU A 135 2.40 7.52 -14.83
CA GLU A 135 3.19 7.93 -16.00
C GLU A 135 3.94 6.75 -16.61
N LYS A 136 4.48 5.87 -15.77
CA LYS A 136 5.30 4.73 -16.17
C LYS A 136 5.14 3.55 -15.22
N LEU A 137 5.30 2.35 -15.78
CA LEU A 137 5.56 1.12 -15.03
C LEU A 137 6.95 0.62 -15.44
N GLU A 138 7.84 0.50 -14.47
CA GLU A 138 9.23 0.12 -14.73
C GLU A 138 9.73 -0.90 -13.71
N TRP A 139 10.62 -1.79 -14.17
CA TRP A 139 11.28 -2.78 -13.35
C TRP A 139 12.63 -2.25 -12.88
N PHE A 140 12.86 -2.31 -11.58
CA PHE A 140 14.12 -1.87 -10.97
C PHE A 140 14.73 -2.98 -10.14
N LYS A 141 16.04 -3.10 -10.19
CA LYS A 141 16.78 -3.95 -9.25
C LYS A 141 16.47 -3.52 -7.82
N ILE A 142 16.02 -4.47 -7.00
CA ILE A 142 15.50 -4.16 -5.65
C ILE A 142 16.54 -3.50 -4.75
N GLN A 143 17.83 -3.74 -5.02
CA GLN A 143 18.95 -3.13 -4.28
C GLN A 143 19.40 -1.77 -4.82
N GLU A 144 18.93 -1.36 -6.01
CA GLU A 144 19.35 -0.15 -6.72
C GLU A 144 18.12 0.65 -7.20
N LEU A 145 17.27 1.04 -6.25
CA LEU A 145 16.05 1.78 -6.54
C LEU A 145 16.35 3.22 -6.99
N PRO A 146 15.51 3.81 -7.86
CA PRO A 146 15.62 5.22 -8.25
C PRO A 146 15.63 6.15 -7.04
N SER A 147 16.34 7.28 -7.17
CA SER A 147 16.45 8.29 -6.10
C SER A 147 15.07 8.85 -5.70
N ASN A 148 14.15 8.97 -6.65
CA ASN A 148 12.78 9.42 -6.46
C ASN A 148 11.79 8.29 -6.09
N THR A 149 12.24 7.13 -5.62
CA THR A 149 11.36 6.14 -5.00
C THR A 149 10.90 6.66 -3.64
N ALA A 150 9.60 6.55 -3.34
CA ALA A 150 9.03 6.97 -2.07
C ALA A 150 9.75 6.31 -0.88
N GLU A 151 10.05 7.07 0.16
CA GLU A 151 10.91 6.62 1.27
C GLU A 151 10.33 5.42 2.02
N LYS A 152 9.00 5.38 2.16
CA LYS A 152 8.30 4.22 2.75
C LYS A 152 8.54 2.93 1.94
N VAL A 153 8.56 3.04 0.60
CA VAL A 153 8.79 1.90 -0.31
C VAL A 153 10.22 1.42 -0.21
N LYS A 154 11.21 2.32 -0.25
CA LYS A 154 12.63 1.97 -0.07
C LYS A 154 12.85 1.21 1.23
N LYS A 155 12.30 1.73 2.33
CA LYS A 155 12.43 1.10 3.65
C LYS A 155 11.79 -0.29 3.67
N SER A 156 10.54 -0.42 3.21
CA SER A 156 9.84 -1.71 3.20
C SER A 156 10.53 -2.74 2.31
N LEU A 157 10.94 -2.36 1.09
CA LEU A 157 11.63 -3.29 0.18
C LEU A 157 12.97 -3.75 0.75
N LYS A 158 13.72 -2.86 1.43
CA LYS A 158 14.95 -3.22 2.12
C LYS A 158 14.68 -4.25 3.22
N GLU A 159 13.70 -3.99 4.10
CA GLU A 159 13.35 -4.90 5.20
C GLU A 159 12.84 -6.26 4.68
N ILE A 160 12.03 -6.28 3.62
CA ILE A 160 11.57 -7.51 2.98
C ILE A 160 12.74 -8.29 2.40
N TYR A 161 13.61 -7.61 1.66
CA TYR A 161 14.76 -8.25 1.01
C TYR A 161 15.70 -8.89 2.04
N GLU A 162 16.04 -8.16 3.12
CA GLU A 162 16.90 -8.65 4.19
C GLU A 162 16.30 -9.86 4.95
N ASN A 163 14.96 -9.90 5.13
CA ASN A 163 14.30 -10.98 5.88
C ASN A 163 13.98 -12.23 5.05
N ILE A 164 13.86 -12.11 3.73
CA ILE A 164 13.47 -13.23 2.87
C ILE A 164 14.69 -13.86 2.17
N TYR A 165 15.71 -13.07 1.88
CA TYR A 165 16.84 -13.48 1.04
C TYR A 165 18.18 -13.56 1.76
N TYR A 166 18.21 -13.25 3.07
CA TYR A 166 19.35 -13.43 3.99
C TYR A 166 18.91 -14.12 5.30
#